data_22dcb566bf565a70f70171c18d28eda9
#
_entry.id   22dcb566bf565a70f70171c18d28eda9
#
_cell.length_a   1.000
_cell.length_b   1.000
_cell.length_c   1.000
_cell.angle_alpha   90.00
_cell.angle_beta   90.00
_cell.angle_gamma   90.00
#
_symmetry.space_group_name_H-M   'P 1'
#
loop_
_entity.id
_entity.type
_entity.pdbx_description
1 polymer ?
#
loop_
_entity_poly.entity_id
_entity_poly.type
_entity_poly.pdbx_seq_one_letter_code
_entity_poly.pdbx_strand_id
1 'polypeptide(L)'
;MCGKSFPEDTLTINPISFSTPSPEGWVAQYEVQVNFPEPENNWRKILMIQTLKCDSMTKADKYDCGEWDYIWDAMLFVPVGDTVEIFKLGSFVTPYGKRLKMGGKEGWQWVYDLTDYAPLLRGEKELHIGNNQELLDLKFHFIKGIPPRNSMSVKNLYP
;
A
#
# COMPACT_ATOMS: atom_id res chain seq x y z
N MET A 1 -14.70 0.82 23.71
CA MET A 1 -13.56 0.95 22.76
C MET A 1 -12.82 -0.37 22.76
N CYS A 2 -13.00 -1.19 21.75
CA CYS A 2 -12.29 -2.47 21.66
C CYS A 2 -11.03 -2.20 20.83
N GLY A 3 -9.90 -1.95 21.53
CA GLY A 3 -8.59 -1.90 20.89
C GLY A 3 -8.28 -3.29 20.35
N LYS A 4 -8.27 -3.48 19.05
CA LYS A 4 -7.69 -4.67 18.43
C LYS A 4 -6.19 -4.61 18.69
N SER A 5 -5.71 -5.26 19.74
CA SER A 5 -4.29 -5.58 19.86
C SER A 5 -3.97 -6.57 18.75
N PHE A 6 -3.08 -6.20 17.85
CA PHE A 6 -2.49 -7.18 16.94
C PHE A 6 -1.71 -8.20 17.79
N PRO A 7 -1.78 -9.50 17.45
CA PRO A 7 -1.02 -10.51 18.19
C PRO A 7 0.48 -10.15 18.19
N GLU A 8 1.20 -10.50 19.24
CA GLU A 8 2.65 -10.29 19.40
C GLU A 8 3.50 -10.82 18.22
N ASP A 9 2.87 -11.60 17.34
CA ASP A 9 3.46 -12.22 16.16
C ASP A 9 3.41 -11.36 14.90
N THR A 10 2.91 -10.11 14.97
CA THR A 10 2.77 -9.25 13.80
C THR A 10 3.71 -8.05 13.86
N LEU A 11 4.63 -7.96 12.88
CA LEU A 11 5.40 -6.75 12.64
C LEU A 11 4.61 -5.85 11.69
N THR A 12 4.41 -4.59 12.08
CA THR A 12 3.76 -3.58 11.25
C THR A 12 4.76 -2.54 10.78
N ILE A 13 4.80 -2.29 9.48
CA ILE A 13 5.53 -1.20 8.84
C ILE A 13 4.50 -0.23 8.28
N ASN A 14 4.61 1.06 8.62
CA ASN A 14 3.67 2.09 8.19
C ASN A 14 4.42 3.25 7.52
N PRO A 15 4.79 3.10 6.24
CA PRO A 15 5.61 4.10 5.54
C PRO A 15 4.86 5.41 5.24
N ILE A 16 3.55 5.36 5.12
CA ILE A 16 2.68 6.52 4.85
C ILE A 16 1.54 6.49 5.85
N SER A 17 1.24 7.63 6.46
CA SER A 17 0.12 7.79 7.39
C SER A 17 -0.74 8.99 7.00
N PHE A 18 -1.93 9.14 7.57
CA PHE A 18 -2.80 10.28 7.33
C PHE A 18 -2.20 11.64 7.70
N SER A 19 -1.10 11.67 8.45
CA SER A 19 -0.33 12.89 8.74
C SER A 19 0.70 13.23 7.67
N THR A 20 0.96 12.33 6.72
CA THR A 20 1.84 12.58 5.58
C THR A 20 1.07 13.44 4.57
N PRO A 21 1.58 14.64 4.21
CA PRO A 21 0.90 15.51 3.27
C PRO A 21 0.65 14.82 1.94
N SER A 22 -0.55 15.02 1.38
CA SER A 22 -0.87 14.53 0.05
C SER A 22 0.01 15.20 -1.00
N PRO A 23 0.63 14.45 -1.93
CA PRO A 23 1.37 15.05 -3.03
C PRO A 23 0.46 15.91 -3.91
N GLU A 24 0.99 17.01 -4.43
CA GLU A 24 0.23 17.91 -5.28
C GLU A 24 0.11 17.40 -6.72
N GLY A 25 -1.08 17.52 -7.31
CA GLY A 25 -1.35 17.21 -8.72
C GLY A 25 -2.19 15.94 -8.92
N TRP A 26 -2.83 15.87 -10.09
CA TRP A 26 -3.77 14.80 -10.43
C TRP A 26 -3.16 13.40 -10.51
N VAL A 27 -1.89 13.34 -10.92
CA VAL A 27 -1.15 12.08 -11.07
C VAL A 27 0.01 11.99 -10.09
N ALA A 28 0.01 12.85 -9.08
CA ALA A 28 1.04 12.82 -8.05
C ALA A 28 0.99 11.52 -7.26
N GLN A 29 2.18 11.06 -6.85
CA GLN A 29 2.36 9.82 -6.12
C GLN A 29 3.21 10.08 -4.89
N TYR A 30 2.95 9.35 -3.82
CA TYR A 30 3.94 9.22 -2.76
C TYR A 30 5.11 8.40 -3.28
N GLU A 31 6.32 8.89 -3.03
CA GLU A 31 7.59 8.22 -3.31
C GLU A 31 8.29 8.05 -1.97
N VAL A 32 8.35 6.84 -1.46
CA VAL A 32 8.87 6.58 -0.11
C VAL A 32 9.87 5.44 -0.10
N GLN A 33 10.90 5.57 0.74
CA GLN A 33 11.79 4.47 1.07
C GLN A 33 11.16 3.63 2.19
N VAL A 34 11.09 2.33 1.96
CA VAL A 34 10.52 1.37 2.90
C VAL A 34 11.60 0.37 3.29
N ASN A 35 11.88 0.26 4.58
CA ASN A 35 12.78 -0.75 5.10
C ASN A 35 11.97 -1.98 5.52
N PHE A 36 11.91 -2.98 4.65
CA PHE A 36 11.26 -4.24 4.92
C PHE A 36 12.12 -5.14 5.82
N PRO A 37 11.50 -6.07 6.58
CA PRO A 37 12.26 -6.94 7.48
C PRO A 37 13.21 -7.86 6.71
N GLU A 38 14.36 -8.15 7.30
CA GLU A 38 15.32 -9.07 6.71
C GLU A 38 14.77 -10.52 6.62
N PRO A 39 15.30 -11.35 5.71
CA PRO A 39 14.72 -12.66 5.36
C PRO A 39 14.84 -13.74 6.43
N GLU A 40 15.47 -13.46 7.56
CA GLU A 40 15.70 -14.41 8.66
C GLU A 40 14.40 -14.86 9.35
N ASN A 41 13.31 -14.13 9.13
CA ASN A 41 12.02 -14.47 9.69
C ASN A 41 11.14 -15.18 8.65
N ASN A 42 10.48 -16.23 9.11
CA ASN A 42 9.41 -16.84 8.32
C ASN A 42 8.11 -16.07 8.49
N TRP A 43 7.53 -15.66 7.39
CA TRP A 43 6.26 -14.94 7.36
C TRP A 43 5.14 -15.84 6.85
N ARG A 44 4.23 -16.19 7.74
CA ARG A 44 3.03 -16.97 7.36
C ARG A 44 2.14 -16.19 6.42
N LYS A 45 2.09 -14.86 6.59
CA LYS A 45 1.29 -13.96 5.78
C LYS A 45 1.88 -12.57 5.76
N ILE A 46 1.84 -11.94 4.59
CA ILE A 46 2.19 -10.54 4.38
C ILE A 46 0.98 -9.85 3.78
N LEU A 47 0.47 -8.82 4.46
CA LEU A 47 -0.67 -8.03 3.99
C LEU A 47 -0.23 -6.60 3.71
N MET A 48 -0.62 -6.06 2.57
CA MET A 48 -0.59 -4.63 2.29
C MET A 48 -2.00 -4.07 2.53
N ILE A 49 -2.11 -3.09 3.41
CA ILE A 49 -3.37 -2.46 3.80
C ILE A 49 -3.27 -1.00 3.43
N GLN A 50 -4.13 -0.58 2.51
CA GLN A 50 -4.26 0.79 2.09
C GLN A 50 -5.59 1.34 2.56
N THR A 51 -5.57 2.51 3.16
CA THR A 51 -6.79 3.22 3.59
C THR A 51 -6.76 4.62 3.04
N LEU A 52 -7.80 5.02 2.31
CA LEU A 52 -8.01 6.38 1.84
C LEU A 52 -9.06 7.09 2.68
N LYS A 53 -8.84 8.38 2.91
CA LYS A 53 -9.80 9.30 3.52
C LYS A 53 -9.80 10.60 2.72
N CYS A 54 -10.95 11.28 2.74
CA CYS A 54 -11.05 12.60 2.15
C CYS A 54 -10.06 13.57 2.79
N ASP A 55 -9.34 14.30 1.96
CA ASP A 55 -8.52 15.41 2.38
C ASP A 55 -9.31 16.71 2.27
N SER A 56 -9.61 17.32 3.42
CA SER A 56 -10.31 18.61 3.47
C SER A 56 -9.54 19.77 2.85
N MET A 57 -8.22 19.59 2.63
CA MET A 57 -7.36 20.57 1.97
C MET A 57 -7.39 20.46 0.45
N THR A 58 -7.84 19.33 -0.09
CA THR A 58 -7.95 19.12 -1.54
C THR A 58 -9.09 19.99 -2.10
N LYS A 59 -8.70 20.91 -2.98
CA LYS A 59 -9.63 21.86 -3.63
C LYS A 59 -9.79 21.60 -5.13
N ALA A 60 -9.18 20.52 -5.61
CA ALA A 60 -9.07 20.28 -7.04
C ALA A 60 -10.39 19.89 -7.68
N ASP A 61 -11.32 19.36 -6.90
CA ASP A 61 -12.57 18.85 -7.42
C ASP A 61 -13.77 19.66 -6.93
N LYS A 62 -14.70 19.93 -7.85
CA LYS A 62 -16.00 20.51 -7.55
C LYS A 62 -17.03 19.47 -7.11
N TYR A 63 -16.65 18.21 -7.09
CA TYR A 63 -17.49 17.08 -6.70
C TYR A 63 -17.13 16.59 -5.30
N ASP A 64 -18.04 15.84 -4.71
CA ASP A 64 -17.80 15.22 -3.42
C ASP A 64 -16.64 14.22 -3.50
N CYS A 65 -15.83 14.16 -2.45
CA CYS A 65 -14.76 13.20 -2.31
C CYS A 65 -15.23 11.77 -2.58
N GLY A 66 -14.51 11.07 -3.45
CA GLY A 66 -14.80 9.68 -3.81
C GLY A 66 -15.94 9.51 -4.82
N GLU A 67 -16.37 10.58 -5.49
CA GLU A 67 -17.45 10.48 -6.50
C GLU A 67 -16.98 9.80 -7.80
N TRP A 68 -15.68 9.88 -8.12
CA TRP A 68 -15.11 9.39 -9.36
C TRP A 68 -14.43 8.03 -9.20
N ASP A 69 -14.37 7.25 -10.29
CA ASP A 69 -13.59 6.02 -10.42
C ASP A 69 -12.13 6.32 -10.77
N TYR A 70 -11.35 6.64 -9.77
CA TYR A 70 -9.91 6.82 -9.94
C TYR A 70 -9.18 5.48 -9.90
N ILE A 71 -8.15 5.35 -10.73
CA ILE A 71 -7.27 4.18 -10.78
C ILE A 71 -5.86 4.61 -10.40
N TRP A 72 -5.22 3.86 -9.52
CA TRP A 72 -3.81 4.03 -9.17
C TRP A 72 -3.16 2.69 -8.82
N ASP A 73 -1.86 2.68 -8.82
CA ASP A 73 -1.05 1.48 -8.58
C ASP A 73 -0.11 1.70 -7.40
N ALA A 74 0.24 0.59 -6.74
CA ALA A 74 1.38 0.51 -5.84
C ALA A 74 2.53 -0.20 -6.56
N MET A 75 3.64 0.51 -6.77
CA MET A 75 4.80 0.06 -7.53
C MET A 75 6.01 -0.07 -6.62
N LEU A 76 6.63 -1.25 -6.60
CA LEU A 76 7.87 -1.53 -5.87
C LEU A 76 9.05 -1.53 -6.83
N PHE A 77 10.07 -0.74 -6.52
CA PHE A 77 11.30 -0.63 -7.30
C PHE A 77 12.37 -1.53 -6.65
N VAL A 78 12.82 -2.52 -7.39
CA VAL A 78 13.75 -3.54 -6.92
C VAL A 78 15.06 -3.46 -7.70
N PRO A 79 16.19 -3.09 -7.06
CA PRO A 79 17.49 -3.13 -7.72
C PRO A 79 17.88 -4.55 -8.13
N VAL A 80 18.29 -4.73 -9.39
CA VAL A 80 18.77 -5.99 -9.95
C VAL A 80 20.05 -5.72 -10.73
N GLY A 81 21.21 -5.95 -10.11
CA GLY A 81 22.50 -5.57 -10.70
C GLY A 81 22.58 -4.06 -10.92
N ASP A 82 22.83 -3.63 -12.14
CA ASP A 82 22.91 -2.21 -12.54
C ASP A 82 21.58 -1.64 -13.02
N THR A 83 20.48 -2.39 -12.88
CA THR A 83 19.14 -2.00 -13.33
C THR A 83 18.14 -1.98 -12.18
N VAL A 84 16.94 -1.45 -12.44
CA VAL A 84 15.83 -1.50 -11.51
C VAL A 84 14.65 -2.18 -12.21
N GLU A 85 14.12 -3.23 -11.59
CA GLU A 85 12.86 -3.83 -12.01
C GLU A 85 11.71 -3.26 -11.19
N ILE A 86 10.57 -3.01 -11.85
CA ILE A 86 9.38 -2.45 -11.22
C ILE A 86 8.33 -3.54 -11.09
N PHE A 87 7.87 -3.78 -9.87
CA PHE A 87 6.82 -4.76 -9.59
C PHE A 87 5.55 -4.06 -9.11
N LYS A 88 4.44 -4.37 -9.76
CA LYS A 88 3.13 -3.90 -9.32
C LYS A 88 2.64 -4.77 -8.17
N LEU A 89 2.51 -4.19 -6.98
CA LEU A 89 1.98 -4.86 -5.79
C LEU A 89 0.45 -4.89 -5.75
N GLY A 90 -0.20 -3.94 -6.40
CA GLY A 90 -1.64 -3.88 -6.51
C GLY A 90 -2.11 -2.72 -7.35
N SER A 91 -3.29 -2.89 -7.95
CA SER A 91 -4.04 -1.82 -8.61
C SER A 91 -5.30 -1.54 -7.82
N PHE A 92 -5.63 -0.28 -7.65
CA PHE A 92 -6.76 0.18 -6.85
C PHE A 92 -7.69 0.99 -7.73
N VAL A 93 -8.97 0.94 -7.42
CA VAL A 93 -9.98 1.76 -8.05
C VAL A 93 -11.03 2.17 -7.03
N THR A 94 -11.40 3.44 -7.01
CA THR A 94 -12.55 3.87 -6.24
C THR A 94 -13.83 3.50 -6.99
N PRO A 95 -14.85 2.92 -6.30
CA PRO A 95 -16.15 2.70 -6.94
C PRO A 95 -16.77 4.05 -7.33
N TYR A 96 -17.18 4.16 -8.58
CA TYR A 96 -17.85 5.36 -9.08
C TYR A 96 -19.21 5.60 -8.37
N GLY A 97 -19.47 6.87 -8.07
CA GLY A 97 -20.76 7.37 -7.63
C GLY A 97 -20.85 7.68 -6.13
N LYS A 98 -21.90 8.39 -5.76
CA LYS A 98 -22.16 8.93 -4.41
C LYS A 98 -22.30 7.91 -3.29
N ARG A 99 -22.18 6.63 -3.59
CA ARG A 99 -22.26 5.54 -2.62
C ARG A 99 -20.97 5.35 -1.82
N LEU A 100 -19.85 5.78 -2.37
CA LEU A 100 -18.57 5.73 -1.69
C LEU A 100 -18.48 6.89 -0.69
N LYS A 101 -18.24 6.57 0.57
CA LYS A 101 -18.08 7.56 1.64
C LYS A 101 -16.68 7.46 2.23
N MET A 102 -15.70 8.03 1.55
CA MET A 102 -14.32 8.10 2.07
C MET A 102 -14.18 9.10 3.23
N GLY A 103 -15.15 10.01 3.42
CA GLY A 103 -15.16 10.96 4.52
C GLY A 103 -15.50 10.39 5.90
N GLY A 104 -15.80 9.11 6.00
CA GLY A 104 -16.06 8.44 7.28
C GLY A 104 -14.82 8.37 8.15
N LYS A 105 -15.00 8.11 9.46
CA LYS A 105 -13.93 8.07 10.46
C LYS A 105 -12.83 7.07 10.09
N GLU A 106 -13.21 5.92 9.56
CA GLU A 106 -12.30 4.82 9.21
C GLU A 106 -11.76 4.93 7.77
N GLY A 107 -12.35 5.80 6.93
CA GLY A 107 -12.02 5.87 5.51
C GLY A 107 -12.48 4.62 4.75
N TRP A 108 -11.91 4.42 3.55
CA TRP A 108 -12.15 3.23 2.73
C TRP A 108 -10.87 2.40 2.63
N GLN A 109 -10.97 1.08 2.85
CA GLN A 109 -9.81 0.21 3.00
C GLN A 109 -9.76 -0.88 1.94
N TRP A 110 -8.57 -1.11 1.38
CA TRP A 110 -8.22 -2.27 0.56
C TRP A 110 -7.16 -3.10 1.27
N VAL A 111 -7.28 -4.42 1.17
CA VAL A 111 -6.32 -5.37 1.74
C VAL A 111 -5.87 -6.33 0.66
N TYR A 112 -4.55 -6.39 0.45
CA TYR A 112 -3.91 -7.28 -0.52
C TYR A 112 -3.02 -8.28 0.19
N ASP A 113 -3.15 -9.56 -0.19
CA ASP A 113 -2.25 -10.62 0.26
C ASP A 113 -0.99 -10.62 -0.62
N LEU A 114 0.12 -10.21 -0.04
CA LEU A 114 1.42 -10.16 -0.71
C LEU A 114 2.35 -11.29 -0.25
N THR A 115 1.83 -12.37 0.33
CA THR A 115 2.65 -13.45 0.88
C THR A 115 3.61 -14.04 -0.15
N ASP A 116 3.17 -14.18 -1.40
CA ASP A 116 4.00 -14.69 -2.48
C ASP A 116 5.08 -13.71 -2.97
N TYR A 117 4.94 -12.44 -2.61
CA TYR A 117 5.95 -11.40 -2.90
C TYR A 117 7.06 -11.32 -1.84
N ALA A 118 7.06 -12.21 -0.84
CA ALA A 118 8.06 -12.24 0.23
C ALA A 118 9.51 -12.12 -0.27
N PRO A 119 9.92 -12.74 -1.40
CA PRO A 119 11.28 -12.58 -1.93
C PRO A 119 11.66 -11.13 -2.30
N LEU A 120 10.68 -10.28 -2.62
CA LEU A 120 10.88 -8.88 -2.98
C LEU A 120 10.79 -7.95 -1.77
N LEU A 121 9.97 -8.31 -0.77
CA LEU A 121 9.63 -7.48 0.41
C LEU A 121 10.66 -7.66 1.53
N ARG A 122 11.93 -7.33 1.24
CA ARG A 122 13.07 -7.43 2.17
C ARG A 122 14.07 -6.32 1.94
N GLY A 123 14.70 -5.86 3.02
CA GLY A 123 15.66 -4.75 2.98
C GLY A 123 15.03 -3.45 2.50
N GLU A 124 15.86 -2.47 2.18
CA GLU A 124 15.40 -1.16 1.73
C GLU A 124 14.91 -1.22 0.28
N LYS A 125 13.74 -0.64 0.03
CA LYS A 125 13.10 -0.54 -1.29
C LYS A 125 12.42 0.80 -1.45
N GLU A 126 12.40 1.29 -2.67
CA GLU A 126 11.58 2.43 -3.06
C GLU A 126 10.18 1.95 -3.45
N LEU A 127 9.17 2.67 -2.98
CA LEU A 127 7.76 2.40 -3.26
C LEU A 127 7.08 3.68 -3.74
N HIS A 128 6.40 3.58 -4.88
CA HIS A 128 5.53 4.64 -5.40
C HIS A 128 4.08 4.21 -5.31
N ILE A 129 3.22 5.10 -4.84
CA ILE A 129 1.78 4.84 -4.75
C ILE A 129 0.96 6.12 -4.93
N GLY A 130 -0.03 6.07 -5.81
CA GLY A 130 -0.99 7.15 -5.99
C GLY A 130 -2.02 7.19 -4.86
N ASN A 131 -2.69 8.32 -4.71
CA ASN A 131 -3.71 8.52 -3.69
C ASN A 131 -4.88 9.40 -4.15
N ASN A 132 -4.90 9.83 -5.41
CA ASN A 132 -5.92 10.71 -5.99
C ASN A 132 -6.17 11.97 -5.18
N GLN A 133 -5.11 12.58 -4.65
CA GLN A 133 -5.14 13.78 -3.81
C GLN A 133 -5.89 13.61 -2.47
N GLU A 134 -6.10 12.38 -2.05
CA GLU A 134 -6.72 12.06 -0.77
C GLU A 134 -5.66 11.73 0.30
N LEU A 135 -6.06 11.68 1.56
CA LEU A 135 -5.18 11.20 2.63
C LEU A 135 -5.01 9.69 2.54
N LEU A 136 -3.77 9.25 2.54
CA LEU A 136 -3.39 7.84 2.46
C LEU A 136 -2.76 7.36 3.78
N ASP A 137 -3.20 6.21 4.26
CA ASP A 137 -2.49 5.39 5.24
C ASP A 137 -2.14 4.05 4.60
N LEU A 138 -0.84 3.74 4.54
CA LEU A 138 -0.34 2.51 3.96
C LEU A 138 0.41 1.71 5.03
N LYS A 139 0.00 0.47 5.23
CA LYS A 139 0.62 -0.47 6.17
C LYS A 139 0.97 -1.77 5.51
N PHE A 140 2.08 -2.35 5.97
CA PHE A 140 2.44 -3.74 5.71
C PHE A 140 2.42 -4.49 7.03
N HIS A 141 1.65 -5.58 7.10
CA HIS A 141 1.62 -6.49 8.24
C HIS A 141 2.35 -7.77 7.88
N PHE A 142 3.43 -8.03 8.58
CA PHE A 142 4.22 -9.25 8.48
C PHE A 142 3.87 -10.16 9.66
N ILE A 143 3.08 -11.20 9.40
CA ILE A 143 2.60 -12.13 10.41
C ILE A 143 3.52 -13.33 10.46
N LYS A 144 4.20 -13.55 11.59
CA LYS A 144 5.15 -14.65 11.80
C LYS A 144 4.50 -16.02 11.65
N GLY A 145 5.28 -16.97 11.21
CA GLY A 145 4.92 -18.38 11.13
C GLY A 145 5.34 -19.00 9.79
N ILE A 146 5.04 -20.30 9.64
CA ILE A 146 5.40 -21.07 8.46
C ILE A 146 4.54 -20.58 7.27
N PRO A 147 5.14 -20.16 6.15
CA PRO A 147 4.40 -19.75 4.97
C PRO A 147 3.64 -20.95 4.38
N PRO A 148 2.46 -20.73 3.78
CA PRO A 148 1.66 -21.80 3.18
C PRO A 148 2.37 -22.45 1.97
N ARG A 149 3.29 -21.73 1.33
CA ARG A 149 4.14 -22.17 0.24
C ARG A 149 5.45 -21.37 0.25
N ASN A 150 6.51 -21.96 -0.29
CA ASN A 150 7.81 -21.34 -0.35
C ASN A 150 7.99 -20.67 -1.73
N SER A 151 7.70 -19.37 -1.82
CA SER A 151 7.94 -18.59 -3.03
C SER A 151 9.41 -18.24 -3.12
N MET A 152 10.09 -18.75 -4.16
CA MET A 152 11.53 -18.58 -4.35
C MET A 152 11.88 -17.30 -5.11
N SER A 153 11.03 -16.88 -6.04
CA SER A 153 11.21 -15.68 -6.84
C SER A 153 9.88 -15.17 -7.38
N VAL A 154 9.85 -13.89 -7.72
CA VAL A 154 8.77 -13.24 -8.46
C VAL A 154 9.35 -12.66 -9.74
N LYS A 155 8.66 -12.83 -10.85
CA LYS A 155 9.10 -12.32 -12.16
C LYS A 155 7.94 -11.64 -12.87
N ASN A 156 8.24 -10.52 -13.51
CA ASN A 156 7.31 -9.94 -14.47
C ASN A 156 7.26 -10.84 -15.72
N LEU A 157 6.06 -11.19 -16.16
CA LEU A 157 5.89 -11.98 -17.39
C LEU A 157 5.89 -11.10 -18.64
N TYR A 158 5.57 -9.82 -18.46
CA TYR A 158 5.55 -8.80 -19.50
C TYR A 158 6.36 -7.61 -19.02
N PRO A 159 7.28 -7.09 -19.87
CA PRO A 159 8.05 -5.88 -19.56
C PRO A 159 7.20 -4.64 -19.54
#